data_8851b55a05656311de116f5cfb4c77af
#
_entry.id   8851b55a05656311de116f5cfb4c77af
#
_cell.length_a   1.000
_cell.length_b   1.000
_cell.length_c   1.000
_cell.angle_alpha   90.00
_cell.angle_beta   90.00
_cell.angle_gamma   90.00
#
_symmetry.space_group_name_H-M   'P 1'
#
loop_
_entity.id
_entity.type
_entity.pdbx_description
1 polymer ?
#
loop_
_entity_poly.entity_id
_entity_poly.type
_entity_poly.pdbx_seq_one_letter_code
_entity_poly.pdbx_strand_id
1 'polypeptide(L)'
;MFDGIRILITPGMVELGDKEAEYNHKFGNYAAECCDYILLVGRRHTEPIREGVLEKGFPEEKCLVFDKLEEAVSYAYAIKGQGHKYILLENDLTDNY
;
A
#
# COMPACT_ATOMS: atom_id res chain seq x y z
N MET A 1 -7.90 12.21 18.31
CA MET A 1 -7.71 10.78 18.08
C MET A 1 -8.43 10.29 16.84
N PHE A 2 -7.85 9.36 16.16
CA PHE A 2 -8.33 8.88 14.89
C PHE A 2 -9.18 7.63 15.05
N ASP A 3 -10.43 7.69 14.65
CA ASP A 3 -11.38 6.59 14.86
C ASP A 3 -11.64 5.74 13.64
N GLY A 4 -10.75 5.75 12.67
CA GLY A 4 -10.99 5.03 11.43
C GLY A 4 -9.88 4.07 11.09
N ILE A 5 -10.12 3.29 10.06
CA ILE A 5 -9.13 2.39 9.50
C ILE A 5 -8.54 3.06 8.27
N ARG A 6 -7.23 3.23 8.26
CA ARG A 6 -6.54 3.85 7.14
C ARG A 6 -5.97 2.77 6.23
N ILE A 7 -6.43 2.77 4.99
CA ILE A 7 -6.06 1.76 4.02
C ILE A 7 -5.36 2.44 2.85
N LEU A 8 -4.13 2.03 2.59
CA LEU A 8 -3.36 2.56 1.46
C LEU A 8 -3.41 1.56 0.32
N ILE A 9 -3.72 2.05 -0.87
CA ILE A 9 -3.68 1.23 -2.08
C ILE A 9 -2.73 1.92 -3.04
N THR A 10 -1.67 1.25 -3.46
CA THR A 10 -0.68 1.88 -4.34
C THR A 10 0.00 0.85 -5.23
N PRO A 11 0.31 1.23 -6.48
CA PRO A 11 1.11 0.40 -7.37
C PRO A 11 2.60 0.62 -7.18
N GLY A 12 2.98 1.51 -6.26
CA GLY A 12 4.36 1.88 -6.07
C GLY A 12 4.77 2.97 -7.03
N MET A 13 5.99 3.44 -6.87
CA MET A 13 6.55 4.45 -7.75
C MET A 13 7.25 3.77 -8.92
N VAL A 14 7.05 4.29 -10.12
CA VAL A 14 7.64 3.72 -11.31
C VAL A 14 8.40 4.81 -12.08
N GLU A 15 9.23 4.38 -13.02
CA GLU A 15 9.97 5.30 -13.88
C GLU A 15 10.97 6.20 -13.15
N LEU A 16 11.51 5.70 -12.04
CA LEU A 16 12.50 6.43 -11.27
C LEU A 16 13.93 5.94 -11.56
N GLY A 17 14.07 5.06 -12.53
CA GLY A 17 15.37 4.54 -12.90
C GLY A 17 16.02 3.76 -11.77
N ASP A 18 17.32 4.01 -11.57
CA ASP A 18 18.09 3.27 -10.58
C ASP A 18 17.62 3.48 -9.14
N LYS A 19 16.86 4.52 -8.91
CA LYS A 19 16.44 4.86 -7.55
C LYS A 19 15.05 4.39 -7.20
N GLU A 20 14.40 3.71 -8.13
CA GLU A 20 13.04 3.24 -7.92
C GLU A 20 12.91 2.38 -6.66
N ALA A 21 13.80 1.41 -6.49
CA ALA A 21 13.74 0.53 -5.33
C ALA A 21 13.96 1.30 -4.02
N GLU A 22 14.91 2.24 -4.04
CA GLU A 22 15.21 3.03 -2.86
C GLU A 22 14.02 3.88 -2.43
N TYR A 23 13.40 4.57 -3.38
CA TYR A 23 12.25 5.42 -3.06
C TYR A 23 11.06 4.59 -2.60
N ASN A 24 10.84 3.45 -3.25
CA ASN A 24 9.75 2.58 -2.84
C ASN A 24 9.97 2.01 -1.45
N HIS A 25 11.21 1.69 -1.11
CA HIS A 25 11.53 1.20 0.22
C HIS A 25 11.21 2.27 1.28
N LYS A 26 11.62 3.51 1.02
CA LYS A 26 11.36 4.61 1.95
C LYS A 26 9.86 4.88 2.06
N PHE A 27 9.16 4.78 0.94
CA PHE A 27 7.71 4.94 0.94
C PHE A 27 7.05 3.89 1.82
N GLY A 28 7.54 2.64 1.75
CA GLY A 28 7.05 1.57 2.60
C GLY A 28 7.27 1.85 4.07
N ASN A 29 8.45 2.34 4.43
CA ASN A 29 8.75 2.71 5.81
C ASN A 29 7.74 3.75 6.32
N TYR A 30 7.50 4.76 5.50
CA TYR A 30 6.57 5.82 5.87
C TYR A 30 5.15 5.30 6.00
N ALA A 31 4.71 4.49 5.04
CA ALA A 31 3.35 3.96 5.04
C ALA A 31 3.09 3.09 6.27
N ALA A 32 4.09 2.33 6.69
CA ALA A 32 3.96 1.47 7.86
C ALA A 32 3.65 2.27 9.12
N GLU A 33 4.07 3.52 9.17
CA GLU A 33 3.83 4.35 10.34
C GLU A 33 2.48 5.06 10.27
N CYS A 34 1.91 5.17 9.07
CA CYS A 34 0.70 5.96 8.87
C CYS A 34 -0.56 5.16 8.61
N CYS A 35 -0.43 3.91 8.19
CA CYS A 35 -1.58 3.14 7.73
C CYS A 35 -1.84 1.91 8.56
N ASP A 36 -3.11 1.47 8.57
CA ASP A 36 -3.50 0.25 9.26
C ASP A 36 -3.45 -0.95 8.32
N TYR A 37 -3.71 -0.70 7.04
CA TYR A 37 -3.61 -1.73 6.00
C TYR A 37 -2.89 -1.13 4.80
N ILE A 38 -2.06 -1.95 4.19
CA ILE A 38 -1.33 -1.54 2.98
C ILE A 38 -1.59 -2.57 1.91
N LEU A 39 -2.25 -2.15 0.84
CA LEU A 39 -2.60 -3.02 -0.27
C LEU A 39 -1.79 -2.60 -1.49
N LEU A 40 -0.92 -3.48 -1.92
CA LEU A 40 -0.01 -3.21 -3.03
C LEU A 40 -0.56 -3.82 -4.31
N VAL A 41 -0.52 -3.06 -5.39
CA VAL A 41 -1.01 -3.52 -6.69
C VAL A 41 0.19 -3.80 -7.60
N GLY A 42 0.29 -5.05 -8.07
CA GLY A 42 1.42 -5.48 -8.86
C GLY A 42 2.57 -5.92 -7.97
N ARG A 43 3.24 -7.00 -8.37
CA ARG A 43 4.27 -7.57 -7.50
C ARG A 43 5.65 -6.99 -7.73
N ARG A 44 5.90 -6.56 -8.97
CA ARG A 44 7.23 -6.18 -9.36
C ARG A 44 7.75 -4.89 -8.74
N HIS A 45 6.95 -3.84 -8.82
CA HIS A 45 7.37 -2.53 -8.32
C HIS A 45 7.09 -2.35 -6.85
N THR A 46 6.26 -3.20 -6.28
CA THR A 46 5.84 -3.04 -4.88
C THR A 46 6.68 -3.85 -3.91
N GLU A 47 7.55 -4.73 -4.40
CA GLU A 47 8.38 -5.53 -3.52
C GLU A 47 9.23 -4.68 -2.57
N PRO A 48 9.91 -3.62 -3.05
CA PRO A 48 10.67 -2.76 -2.13
C PRO A 48 9.78 -2.08 -1.09
N ILE A 49 8.54 -1.75 -1.47
CA ILE A 49 7.60 -1.16 -0.52
C ILE A 49 7.29 -2.17 0.58
N ARG A 50 7.01 -3.40 0.19
CA ARG A 50 6.69 -4.45 1.13
C ARG A 50 7.86 -4.68 2.09
N GLU A 51 9.08 -4.70 1.57
CA GLU A 51 10.26 -4.86 2.40
C GLU A 51 10.38 -3.72 3.41
N GLY A 52 10.16 -2.49 2.95
CA GLY A 52 10.20 -1.34 3.84
C GLY A 52 9.14 -1.37 4.91
N VAL A 53 7.96 -1.83 4.56
CA VAL A 53 6.83 -1.95 5.49
C VAL A 53 7.16 -2.96 6.58
N LEU A 54 7.63 -4.14 6.18
CA LEU A 54 7.92 -5.21 7.12
C LEU A 54 9.12 -4.90 7.99
N GLU A 55 10.06 -4.11 7.48
CA GLU A 55 11.22 -3.68 8.23
C GLU A 55 10.83 -2.89 9.48
N LYS A 56 9.71 -2.21 9.42
CA LYS A 56 9.21 -1.43 10.55
C LYS A 56 8.37 -2.25 11.53
N GLY A 57 8.29 -3.54 11.31
CA GLY A 57 7.52 -4.40 12.20
C GLY A 57 6.03 -4.41 11.94
N PHE A 58 5.63 -3.94 10.76
CA PHE A 58 4.22 -3.93 10.38
C PHE A 58 3.72 -5.36 10.21
N PRO A 59 2.47 -5.66 10.64
CA PRO A 59 1.93 -7.02 10.51
C PRO A 59 1.88 -7.45 9.04
N GLU A 60 2.51 -8.55 8.73
CA GLU A 60 2.56 -9.06 7.37
C GLU A 60 1.16 -9.32 6.81
N GLU A 61 0.27 -9.78 7.65
CA GLU A 61 -1.11 -10.09 7.26
C GLU A 61 -1.92 -8.86 6.85
N LYS A 62 -1.40 -7.68 7.14
CA LYS A 62 -2.05 -6.42 6.77
C LYS A 62 -1.33 -5.71 5.63
N CYS A 63 -0.27 -6.31 5.11
CA CYS A 63 0.44 -5.79 3.94
C CYS A 63 0.29 -6.82 2.83
N LEU A 64 -0.69 -6.59 1.96
CA LEU A 64 -1.08 -7.56 0.95
C LEU A 64 -0.74 -7.10 -0.45
N VAL A 65 -0.49 -8.06 -1.33
CA VAL A 65 -0.14 -7.77 -2.72
C VAL A 65 -1.23 -8.36 -3.62
N PHE A 66 -1.72 -7.54 -4.54
CA PHE A 66 -2.73 -7.96 -5.50
C PHE A 66 -2.21 -7.73 -6.91
N ASP A 67 -2.70 -8.52 -7.85
CA ASP A 67 -2.28 -8.38 -9.23
C ASP A 67 -3.06 -7.28 -9.95
N LYS A 68 -4.26 -6.97 -9.47
CA LYS A 68 -5.12 -5.97 -10.10
C LYS A 68 -5.67 -4.99 -9.08
N LEU A 69 -5.84 -3.75 -9.53
CA LEU A 69 -6.41 -2.71 -8.68
C LEU A 69 -7.80 -3.10 -8.17
N GLU A 70 -8.60 -3.70 -9.03
CA GLU A 70 -9.95 -4.11 -8.66
C GLU A 70 -9.98 -5.04 -7.46
N GLU A 71 -9.02 -5.95 -7.42
CA GLU A 71 -8.92 -6.89 -6.30
C GLU A 71 -8.57 -6.17 -5.01
N ALA A 72 -7.65 -5.23 -5.09
CA ALA A 72 -7.25 -4.46 -3.92
C ALA A 72 -8.42 -3.63 -3.39
N VAL A 73 -9.15 -2.98 -4.28
CA VAL A 73 -10.30 -2.16 -3.90
C VAL A 73 -11.38 -3.02 -3.26
N SER A 74 -11.66 -4.18 -3.86
CA SER A 74 -12.65 -5.10 -3.31
C SER A 74 -12.27 -5.55 -1.91
N TYR A 75 -11.00 -5.85 -1.71
CA TYR A 75 -10.53 -6.24 -0.40
C TYR A 75 -10.70 -5.11 0.61
N ALA A 76 -10.38 -3.88 0.20
CA ALA A 76 -10.50 -2.73 1.07
C ALA A 76 -11.94 -2.55 1.55
N TYR A 77 -12.90 -2.72 0.66
CA TYR A 77 -14.30 -2.59 1.04
C TYR A 77 -14.78 -3.74 1.91
N ALA A 78 -14.12 -4.87 1.83
CA ALA A 78 -14.50 -6.03 2.62
C ALA A 78 -13.93 -6.00 4.04
N ILE A 79 -12.96 -5.14 4.29
CA ILE A 79 -12.36 -5.02 5.62
C ILE A 79 -13.40 -4.50 6.59
N LYS A 80 -13.61 -5.25 7.65
CA LYS A 80 -14.57 -4.86 8.68
C LYS A 80 -13.87 -4.18 9.82
N GLY A 81 -14.49 -3.13 10.33
CA GLY A 81 -13.94 -2.39 11.45
C GLY A 81 -14.94 -1.40 11.96
N GLN A 82 -14.69 -0.88 13.13
CA GLN A 82 -15.55 0.13 13.71
C GLN A 82 -15.10 1.50 13.23
N GLY A 83 -16.05 2.40 13.05
CA GLY A 83 -15.75 3.75 12.64
C GLY A 83 -15.64 3.87 11.12
N HIS A 84 -14.96 4.89 10.69
CA HIS A 84 -14.84 5.19 9.27
C HIS A 84 -13.68 4.46 8.65
N LYS A 85 -13.80 4.25 7.35
CA LYS A 85 -12.76 3.62 6.56
C LYS A 85 -12.21 4.68 5.61
N TYR A 86 -10.91 4.91 5.67
CA TYR A 86 -10.24 5.90 4.84
C TYR A 86 -9.36 5.18 3.84
N ILE A 87 -9.74 5.24 2.57
CA ILE A 87 -9.01 4.57 1.51
C ILE A 87 -8.24 5.61 0.72
N LEU A 88 -6.93 5.48 0.72
CA LEU A 88 -6.03 6.40 0.03
C LEU A 88 -5.41 5.72 -1.18
N LEU A 89 -5.64 6.28 -2.36
CA LEU A 89 -5.03 5.79 -3.59
C LEU A 89 -3.85 6.68 -3.90
N GLU A 90 -2.66 6.12 -3.83
CA GLU A 90 -1.44 6.87 -4.03
C GLU A 90 -0.70 6.50 -5.29
N ASN A 91 0.13 7.42 -5.75
CA ASN A 91 0.98 7.24 -6.92
C ASN A 91 0.21 7.03 -8.20
N ASP A 92 -0.86 7.81 -8.31
CA ASP A 92 -1.57 7.96 -9.57
C ASP A 92 -1.83 6.68 -10.33
N LEU A 93 -2.86 5.96 -9.90
CA LEU A 93 -3.33 4.78 -10.62
C LEU A 93 -3.98 5.27 -11.90
N THR A 94 -3.19 5.35 -12.94
CA THR A 94 -3.60 5.93 -14.20
C THR A 94 -4.45 4.99 -15.04
N ASP A 95 -4.87 5.51 -16.20
CA ASP A 95 -5.65 4.73 -17.14
C ASP A 95 -4.89 3.54 -17.71
N ASN A 96 -3.60 3.46 -17.46
CA ASN A 96 -2.77 2.37 -17.94
C ASN A 96 -2.86 1.12 -17.07
N TYR A 97 -3.62 1.18 -16.02
CA TYR A 97 -3.83 0.02 -15.14
C TYR A 97 -5.13 -0.72 -15.38
#